data_43274e36dfe74da4ec2ef68f88491811
#
_entry.id   43274e36dfe74da4ec2ef68f88491811
#
_cell.length_a   1.000
_cell.length_b   1.000
_cell.length_c   1.000
_cell.angle_alpha   90.00
_cell.angle_beta   90.00
_cell.angle_gamma   90.00
#
_symmetry.space_group_name_H-M   'P 1'
#
loop_
_entity.id
_entity.type
_entity.pdbx_description
1 polymer ?
#
loop_
_entity_poly.entity_id
_entity_poly.type
_entity_poly.pdbx_seq_one_letter_code
_entity_poly.pdbx_strand_id
1 'polypeptide(L)'
;ATNSLGANEAIIIDGSVPTFVKAWQYDTDGDGNIDEIVVELSEAVSDASVAHGDFALGSGSVTGFSSFSSGSRANTKDAADNDEFITLEVSVTGTADVTVGYTDNNSGNDLEDLAGNDAATNTSITTDDQAAPVIIAAQTKDINGNGKIDRIDLTFSEDLDDSGGSNMNINSFTLGSSYSVASVTTDTGDDEFLRVGVTEKSAVDSDVTPTIAMGASKIADADNNMAAQSAFTPSDGAAPIVTNVNSNTAAGRYEIGDVIDVLITFSETVDVTGTPQLTLETGGSDAVVDYTSGTTTSVLRFDYTVGSGHASNDLRYKATNSLALNSGTIKDRSSNANVATRTLVAPGATNSLGANEAIIIDGSVP
;
A
#
# COMPACT_ATOMS: atom_id res chain seq x y z
N ALA A 1 33.97 -67.31 -13.90
CA ALA A 1 33.39 -67.38 -12.57
C ALA A 1 31.92 -67.06 -12.69
N THR A 2 31.03 -68.07 -12.48
CA THR A 2 29.60 -67.90 -12.39
C THR A 2 29.31 -67.28 -11.03
N ASN A 3 28.88 -66.03 -11.01
CA ASN A 3 28.35 -65.40 -9.82
C ASN A 3 26.94 -65.96 -9.60
N SER A 4 26.78 -66.93 -8.71
CA SER A 4 25.46 -67.44 -8.32
C SER A 4 24.94 -66.46 -7.28
N LEU A 5 23.85 -65.79 -7.57
CA LEU A 5 23.03 -65.10 -6.57
C LEU A 5 22.71 -66.07 -5.44
N GLY A 6 22.92 -65.66 -4.19
CA GLY A 6 22.55 -66.44 -2.99
C GLY A 6 21.06 -66.74 -3.02
N ALA A 7 20.67 -67.89 -2.45
CA ALA A 7 19.33 -68.49 -2.57
C ALA A 7 18.14 -67.67 -1.98
N ASN A 8 18.32 -66.39 -1.66
CA ASN A 8 17.28 -65.51 -1.08
C ASN A 8 17.42 -64.03 -1.48
N GLU A 9 18.16 -63.70 -2.51
CA GLU A 9 18.12 -62.31 -3.01
C GLU A 9 17.02 -62.17 -4.05
N ALA A 10 15.93 -61.53 -3.67
CA ALA A 10 14.93 -61.09 -4.63
C ALA A 10 15.54 -59.97 -5.51
N ILE A 11 15.62 -60.20 -6.80
CA ILE A 11 15.90 -59.10 -7.75
C ILE A 11 14.59 -58.35 -7.85
N ILE A 12 14.52 -57.19 -7.24
CA ILE A 12 13.44 -56.25 -7.44
C ILE A 12 13.83 -55.48 -8.73
N ILE A 13 13.02 -55.64 -9.75
CA ILE A 13 13.12 -54.86 -10.99
C ILE A 13 12.11 -53.73 -10.80
N ASP A 14 12.57 -52.53 -10.57
CA ASP A 14 11.76 -51.36 -10.62
C ASP A 14 11.74 -50.83 -12.06
N GLY A 15 10.56 -50.60 -12.57
CA GLY A 15 10.32 -50.08 -13.91
C GLY A 15 9.27 -48.97 -13.90
N SER A 16 8.91 -48.50 -12.68
CA SER A 16 8.13 -47.27 -12.54
C SER A 16 9.02 -46.05 -12.84
N VAL A 17 8.42 -44.97 -13.25
CA VAL A 17 9.09 -43.69 -13.45
C VAL A 17 8.48 -42.65 -12.53
N PRO A 18 9.27 -41.72 -11.97
CA PRO A 18 8.73 -40.68 -11.13
C PRO A 18 7.73 -39.81 -11.90
N THR A 19 6.61 -39.52 -11.25
CA THR A 19 5.59 -38.60 -11.76
C THR A 19 5.20 -37.59 -10.71
N PHE A 20 4.81 -36.39 -11.15
CA PHE A 20 4.32 -35.36 -10.23
C PHE A 20 2.96 -35.77 -9.64
N VAL A 21 2.86 -35.76 -8.33
CA VAL A 21 1.65 -36.09 -7.58
C VAL A 21 0.94 -34.85 -7.13
N LYS A 22 1.71 -33.90 -6.54
CA LYS A 22 1.21 -32.66 -6.00
C LYS A 22 2.32 -31.60 -5.96
N ALA A 23 1.94 -30.32 -5.96
CA ALA A 23 2.86 -29.25 -5.71
C ALA A 23 2.19 -28.19 -4.82
N TRP A 24 2.99 -27.48 -4.03
CA TRP A 24 2.56 -26.41 -3.15
C TRP A 24 3.48 -25.23 -3.32
N GLN A 25 2.92 -24.02 -3.24
CA GLN A 25 3.66 -22.77 -3.29
C GLN A 25 3.63 -22.03 -1.96
N TYR A 26 4.73 -21.34 -1.64
CA TYR A 26 4.91 -20.65 -0.37
C TYR A 26 5.53 -19.28 -0.58
N ASP A 27 5.02 -18.28 0.14
CA ASP A 27 5.65 -17.01 0.45
C ASP A 27 6.34 -17.19 1.82
N THR A 28 7.64 -17.37 1.82
CA THR A 28 8.39 -17.74 3.04
C THR A 28 8.86 -16.54 3.84
N ASP A 29 9.01 -15.38 3.21
CA ASP A 29 9.47 -14.15 3.84
C ASP A 29 8.33 -13.14 4.11
N GLY A 30 7.14 -13.38 3.59
CA GLY A 30 5.94 -12.58 3.83
C GLY A 30 5.93 -11.27 3.05
N ASP A 31 6.53 -11.24 1.86
CA ASP A 31 6.61 -10.05 1.01
C ASP A 31 5.50 -9.98 -0.06
N GLY A 32 4.67 -11.05 -0.16
CA GLY A 32 3.59 -11.18 -1.14
C GLY A 32 4.03 -11.74 -2.48
N ASN A 33 5.20 -12.38 -2.53
CA ASN A 33 5.70 -13.09 -3.70
C ASN A 33 5.99 -14.54 -3.34
N ILE A 34 5.90 -15.46 -4.30
CA ILE A 34 6.23 -16.86 -4.05
C ILE A 34 7.74 -17.07 -4.19
N ASP A 35 8.34 -17.60 -3.12
CA ASP A 35 9.77 -17.89 -2.99
C ASP A 35 10.10 -19.35 -3.18
N GLU A 36 9.19 -20.25 -2.80
CA GLU A 36 9.42 -21.68 -2.80
C GLU A 36 8.23 -22.44 -3.38
N ILE A 37 8.55 -23.51 -4.14
CA ILE A 37 7.58 -24.52 -4.58
C ILE A 37 8.10 -25.90 -4.16
N VAL A 38 7.27 -26.64 -3.41
CA VAL A 38 7.52 -28.04 -3.07
C VAL A 38 6.74 -28.92 -4.04
N VAL A 39 7.43 -29.84 -4.69
CA VAL A 39 6.85 -30.84 -5.61
C VAL A 39 6.96 -32.20 -4.94
N GLU A 40 5.83 -32.93 -4.83
CA GLU A 40 5.75 -34.33 -4.42
C GLU A 40 5.73 -35.22 -5.64
N LEU A 41 6.56 -36.24 -5.61
CA LEU A 41 6.70 -37.25 -6.64
C LEU A 41 6.08 -38.58 -6.19
N SER A 42 5.77 -39.45 -7.15
CA SER A 42 5.17 -40.76 -6.86
C SER A 42 6.10 -41.73 -6.14
N GLU A 43 7.39 -41.45 -6.13
CA GLU A 43 8.43 -42.26 -5.54
C GLU A 43 9.70 -41.42 -5.24
N ALA A 44 10.60 -41.98 -4.45
CA ALA A 44 11.84 -41.34 -4.09
C ALA A 44 12.77 -41.16 -5.31
N VAL A 45 13.37 -40.00 -5.42
CA VAL A 45 14.27 -39.61 -6.54
C VAL A 45 15.68 -39.39 -6.06
N SER A 46 16.62 -39.44 -7.00
CA SER A 46 18.02 -39.21 -6.75
C SER A 46 18.30 -37.70 -6.81
N ASP A 47 18.46 -37.04 -5.66
CA ASP A 47 18.76 -35.63 -5.57
C ASP A 47 20.03 -35.21 -6.32
N ALA A 48 21.00 -36.11 -6.42
CA ALA A 48 22.25 -35.84 -7.11
C ALA A 48 22.10 -35.72 -8.64
N SER A 49 21.03 -36.28 -9.20
CA SER A 49 20.77 -36.28 -10.64
C SER A 49 19.90 -35.10 -11.12
N VAL A 50 19.28 -34.33 -10.21
CA VAL A 50 18.31 -33.30 -10.57
C VAL A 50 18.98 -31.96 -10.79
N ALA A 51 18.65 -31.30 -11.93
CA ALA A 51 19.04 -29.93 -12.22
C ALA A 51 17.84 -28.99 -12.16
N HIS A 52 17.96 -27.86 -11.46
CA HIS A 52 16.86 -26.88 -11.37
C HIS A 52 16.46 -26.27 -12.72
N GLY A 53 17.40 -26.26 -13.69
CA GLY A 53 17.15 -25.78 -15.05
C GLY A 53 16.20 -26.64 -15.88
N ASP A 54 15.85 -27.84 -15.42
CA ASP A 54 14.89 -28.73 -16.06
C ASP A 54 13.45 -28.45 -15.62
N PHE A 55 13.29 -27.60 -14.57
CA PHE A 55 11.99 -27.14 -14.13
C PHE A 55 11.66 -25.77 -14.75
N ALA A 56 10.41 -25.65 -15.17
CA ALA A 56 9.87 -24.40 -15.71
C ALA A 56 8.55 -24.06 -15.02
N LEU A 57 8.32 -22.76 -14.82
CA LEU A 57 7.07 -22.26 -14.27
C LEU A 57 6.20 -21.66 -15.38
N GLY A 58 4.89 -21.69 -15.19
CA GLY A 58 3.94 -20.96 -16.04
C GLY A 58 4.10 -19.44 -15.96
N SER A 59 4.58 -18.95 -14.81
CA SER A 59 5.01 -17.55 -14.60
C SER A 59 6.19 -17.51 -13.63
N GLY A 60 7.07 -16.52 -13.76
CA GLY A 60 8.28 -16.43 -12.94
C GLY A 60 9.42 -17.34 -13.43
N SER A 61 10.34 -17.66 -12.53
CA SER A 61 11.53 -18.48 -12.85
C SER A 61 11.95 -19.34 -11.65
N VAL A 62 12.51 -20.52 -11.94
CA VAL A 62 13.24 -21.32 -10.95
C VAL A 62 14.66 -20.78 -10.85
N THR A 63 15.12 -20.48 -9.65
CA THR A 63 16.44 -19.87 -9.38
C THR A 63 17.42 -20.84 -8.78
N GLY A 64 16.91 -21.89 -8.13
CA GLY A 64 17.73 -22.89 -7.45
C GLY A 64 16.90 -23.98 -6.81
N PHE A 65 17.52 -24.61 -5.83
CA PHE A 65 16.86 -25.52 -4.91
C PHE A 65 16.97 -24.95 -3.50
N SER A 66 15.90 -25.07 -2.74
CA SER A 66 15.83 -24.63 -1.35
C SER A 66 15.70 -25.80 -0.39
N SER A 67 15.97 -25.55 0.89
CA SER A 67 15.70 -26.47 1.97
C SER A 67 14.43 -26.04 2.70
N PHE A 68 13.35 -26.75 2.49
CA PHE A 68 12.09 -26.54 3.21
C PHE A 68 12.08 -27.34 4.51
N SER A 69 11.90 -26.68 5.66
CA SER A 69 12.05 -27.31 6.98
C SER A 69 10.74 -27.47 7.75
N SER A 70 9.57 -27.35 7.12
CA SER A 70 8.28 -27.36 7.81
C SER A 70 7.51 -28.67 7.57
N GLY A 71 7.21 -29.40 8.64
CA GLY A 71 6.32 -30.54 8.64
C GLY A 71 6.88 -31.80 7.95
N SER A 72 5.98 -32.66 7.48
CA SER A 72 6.30 -33.91 6.76
C SER A 72 6.78 -33.72 5.31
N ARG A 73 6.89 -32.47 4.85
CA ARG A 73 7.39 -32.09 3.54
C ARG A 73 8.78 -31.46 3.60
N ALA A 74 9.40 -31.54 4.78
CA ALA A 74 10.76 -31.05 4.96
C ALA A 74 11.70 -31.80 4.01
N ASN A 75 12.24 -31.11 3.03
CA ASN A 75 13.26 -31.60 2.16
C ASN A 75 14.42 -30.59 2.06
N THR A 76 15.61 -31.11 2.20
CA THR A 76 16.80 -30.41 1.73
C THR A 76 17.31 -31.20 0.54
N LYS A 77 17.39 -30.59 -0.65
CA LYS A 77 18.19 -31.17 -1.71
C LYS A 77 19.65 -31.20 -1.26
N ASP A 78 19.99 -32.10 -0.37
CA ASP A 78 21.36 -32.50 -0.16
C ASP A 78 21.46 -34.00 -0.50
N ALA A 79 22.63 -34.43 -0.91
CA ALA A 79 22.89 -35.76 -1.43
C ALA A 79 22.62 -36.92 -0.40
N ALA A 80 21.92 -36.65 0.68
CA ALA A 80 21.65 -37.58 1.75
C ALA A 80 20.17 -37.99 1.85
N ASP A 81 19.25 -37.26 1.26
CA ASP A 81 17.82 -37.43 1.58
C ASP A 81 16.96 -38.09 0.51
N ASN A 82 17.41 -38.37 -0.70
CA ASN A 82 16.72 -39.10 -1.76
C ASN A 82 15.29 -39.59 -1.37
N ASP A 83 14.35 -38.64 -1.38
CA ASP A 83 12.96 -38.90 -1.01
C ASP A 83 11.99 -38.50 -2.15
N GLU A 84 10.71 -38.45 -1.87
CA GLU A 84 9.67 -38.11 -2.85
C GLU A 84 9.42 -36.62 -3.02
N PHE A 85 10.23 -35.73 -2.41
CA PHE A 85 10.02 -34.30 -2.48
C PHE A 85 11.19 -33.57 -3.14
N ILE A 86 10.88 -32.52 -3.90
CA ILE A 86 11.84 -31.54 -4.42
C ILE A 86 11.35 -30.16 -4.03
N THR A 87 12.26 -29.36 -3.44
CA THR A 87 11.96 -27.96 -3.11
C THR A 87 12.73 -27.04 -4.05
N LEU A 88 12.00 -26.29 -4.84
CA LEU A 88 12.51 -25.30 -5.79
C LEU A 88 12.54 -23.92 -5.13
N GLU A 89 13.68 -23.24 -5.20
CA GLU A 89 13.75 -21.81 -4.98
C GLU A 89 13.27 -21.10 -6.25
N VAL A 90 12.32 -20.17 -6.10
CA VAL A 90 11.67 -19.53 -7.25
C VAL A 90 11.60 -18.02 -7.07
N SER A 91 11.31 -17.32 -8.15
CA SER A 91 10.98 -15.90 -8.15
C SER A 91 9.71 -15.73 -8.97
N VAL A 92 8.58 -15.61 -8.25
CA VAL A 92 7.24 -15.41 -8.82
C VAL A 92 6.65 -14.15 -8.21
N THR A 93 6.21 -13.23 -9.02
CA THR A 93 5.54 -12.01 -8.52
C THR A 93 4.08 -12.32 -8.21
N GLY A 94 3.66 -11.99 -6.97
CA GLY A 94 2.33 -12.28 -6.44
C GLY A 94 2.21 -13.73 -5.95
N THR A 95 1.02 -14.08 -5.48
CA THR A 95 0.69 -15.35 -4.82
C THR A 95 -0.25 -16.24 -5.65
N ALA A 96 -0.69 -15.79 -6.83
CA ALA A 96 -1.57 -16.59 -7.69
C ALA A 96 -0.94 -17.95 -8.04
N ASP A 97 -1.78 -18.99 -8.11
CA ASP A 97 -1.37 -20.34 -8.47
C ASP A 97 -0.55 -20.39 -9.75
N VAL A 98 0.58 -21.07 -9.68
CA VAL A 98 1.44 -21.28 -10.84
C VAL A 98 1.44 -22.75 -11.28
N THR A 99 1.80 -23.01 -12.51
CA THR A 99 2.14 -24.37 -12.96
C THR A 99 3.63 -24.59 -12.84
N VAL A 100 4.04 -25.72 -12.28
CA VAL A 100 5.41 -26.20 -12.33
C VAL A 100 5.49 -27.37 -13.29
N GLY A 101 6.44 -27.34 -14.21
CA GLY A 101 6.67 -28.39 -15.21
C GLY A 101 8.11 -28.88 -15.19
N TYR A 102 8.30 -30.13 -15.63
CA TYR A 102 9.59 -30.76 -15.84
C TYR A 102 9.79 -31.08 -17.32
N THR A 103 10.98 -30.79 -17.83
CA THR A 103 11.38 -31.15 -19.19
C THR A 103 12.79 -31.70 -19.15
N ASP A 104 12.91 -32.99 -19.36
CA ASP A 104 14.21 -33.63 -19.59
C ASP A 104 14.93 -32.98 -20.80
N ASN A 105 16.09 -32.42 -20.56
CA ASN A 105 16.91 -31.78 -21.60
C ASN A 105 18.06 -32.68 -22.10
N ASN A 106 18.09 -33.95 -21.65
CA ASN A 106 19.12 -34.94 -22.01
C ASN A 106 20.55 -34.48 -21.67
N SER A 107 20.71 -33.67 -20.61
CA SER A 107 22.03 -33.17 -20.20
C SER A 107 22.80 -34.12 -19.28
N GLY A 108 22.19 -35.25 -18.91
CA GLY A 108 22.75 -36.25 -18.00
C GLY A 108 22.67 -35.88 -16.51
N ASN A 109 21.77 -34.97 -16.17
CA ASN A 109 21.32 -34.65 -14.84
C ASN A 109 19.78 -34.64 -14.86
N ASP A 110 19.21 -35.80 -15.10
CA ASP A 110 17.78 -35.95 -15.32
C ASP A 110 17.09 -36.33 -14.01
N LEU A 111 15.82 -35.98 -13.86
CA LEU A 111 15.01 -36.41 -12.71
C LEU A 111 14.77 -37.92 -12.81
N GLU A 112 15.50 -38.69 -12.02
CA GLU A 112 15.44 -40.16 -12.03
C GLU A 112 15.15 -40.69 -10.63
N ASP A 113 14.55 -41.89 -10.59
CA ASP A 113 14.38 -42.66 -9.34
C ASP A 113 15.72 -43.26 -8.86
N LEU A 114 15.68 -43.97 -7.72
CA LEU A 114 16.87 -44.64 -7.17
C LEU A 114 17.30 -45.88 -7.98
N ALA A 115 16.49 -46.34 -8.94
CA ALA A 115 16.79 -47.42 -9.85
C ALA A 115 17.34 -46.92 -11.21
N GLY A 116 17.30 -45.63 -11.46
CA GLY A 116 17.76 -44.99 -12.70
C GLY A 116 16.68 -44.93 -13.77
N ASN A 117 15.40 -44.91 -13.41
CA ASN A 117 14.32 -44.66 -14.36
C ASN A 117 14.00 -43.18 -14.45
N ASP A 118 14.09 -42.60 -15.62
CA ASP A 118 13.90 -41.16 -15.86
C ASP A 118 12.41 -40.76 -15.79
N ALA A 119 12.12 -39.63 -15.17
CA ALA A 119 10.79 -39.04 -15.15
C ALA A 119 10.35 -38.64 -16.59
N ALA A 120 9.05 -38.73 -16.83
CA ALA A 120 8.50 -38.36 -18.13
C ALA A 120 8.62 -36.85 -18.37
N THR A 121 9.19 -36.49 -19.50
CA THR A 121 9.27 -35.09 -19.94
C THR A 121 7.88 -34.50 -20.23
N ASN A 122 7.75 -33.17 -20.15
CA ASN A 122 6.49 -32.43 -20.30
C ASN A 122 5.41 -32.73 -19.23
N THR A 123 5.81 -33.27 -18.07
CA THR A 123 4.93 -33.34 -16.92
C THR A 123 4.77 -31.94 -16.33
N SER A 124 3.54 -31.54 -16.03
CA SER A 124 3.27 -30.28 -15.34
C SER A 124 2.09 -30.43 -14.40
N ILE A 125 2.11 -29.68 -13.28
CA ILE A 125 1.05 -29.65 -12.28
C ILE A 125 0.84 -28.21 -11.81
N THR A 126 -0.41 -27.88 -11.47
CA THR A 126 -0.71 -26.60 -10.80
C THR A 126 -0.42 -26.73 -9.32
N THR A 127 0.17 -25.71 -8.73
CA THR A 127 0.44 -25.65 -7.30
C THR A 127 -0.85 -25.46 -6.50
N ASP A 128 -0.89 -26.00 -5.29
CA ASP A 128 -1.86 -25.62 -4.27
C ASP A 128 -1.28 -24.46 -3.46
N ASP A 129 -2.06 -23.43 -3.23
CA ASP A 129 -1.65 -22.26 -2.47
C ASP A 129 -1.46 -22.56 -0.97
N GLN A 130 -0.32 -22.14 -0.43
CA GLN A 130 0.02 -22.15 1.00
C GLN A 130 0.60 -20.80 1.44
N ALA A 131 0.63 -19.82 0.54
CA ALA A 131 0.95 -18.45 0.89
C ALA A 131 -0.23 -17.84 1.65
N ALA A 132 0.06 -16.98 2.58
CA ALA A 132 -1.00 -16.30 3.31
C ALA A 132 -1.07 -14.85 2.85
N PRO A 133 -2.26 -14.23 2.78
CA PRO A 133 -2.40 -12.86 2.33
C PRO A 133 -1.62 -11.88 3.22
N VAL A 134 -0.80 -11.04 2.62
CA VAL A 134 -0.03 -9.99 3.29
C VAL A 134 -0.40 -8.61 2.74
N ILE A 135 -0.30 -7.58 3.57
CA ILE A 135 -0.54 -6.19 3.14
C ILE A 135 0.64 -5.74 2.28
N ILE A 136 0.41 -5.50 0.99
CA ILE A 136 1.41 -5.00 0.04
C ILE A 136 1.31 -3.49 -0.20
N ALA A 137 0.13 -2.90 0.06
CA ALA A 137 -0.04 -1.45 0.04
C ALA A 137 -1.07 -0.99 1.08
N ALA A 138 -0.86 0.21 1.61
CA ALA A 138 -1.82 0.86 2.49
C ALA A 138 -1.81 2.37 2.24
N GLN A 139 -2.98 3.01 2.41
CA GLN A 139 -3.11 4.46 2.23
C GLN A 139 -4.10 5.05 3.24
N THR A 140 -3.69 6.11 3.95
CA THR A 140 -4.59 6.89 4.80
C THR A 140 -5.59 7.69 3.97
N LYS A 141 -6.78 7.95 4.52
CA LYS A 141 -7.84 8.74 3.87
C LYS A 141 -8.54 9.64 4.89
N ASP A 142 -8.91 10.81 4.43
CA ASP A 142 -9.90 11.72 5.02
C ASP A 142 -11.10 11.77 4.06
N ILE A 143 -12.10 10.91 4.31
CA ILE A 143 -13.24 10.73 3.39
C ILE A 143 -14.25 11.87 3.54
N ASN A 144 -14.40 12.39 4.76
CA ASN A 144 -15.37 13.45 5.02
C ASN A 144 -14.80 14.86 4.80
N GLY A 145 -13.49 15.00 4.54
CA GLY A 145 -12.83 16.26 4.19
C GLY A 145 -12.66 17.23 5.36
N ASN A 146 -12.57 16.72 6.59
CA ASN A 146 -12.45 17.54 7.79
C ASN A 146 -11.01 17.70 8.30
N GLY A 147 -10.01 17.17 7.56
CA GLY A 147 -8.59 17.21 7.87
C GLY A 147 -8.15 16.16 8.88
N LYS A 148 -8.98 15.14 9.11
CA LYS A 148 -8.67 14.05 10.03
C LYS A 148 -8.77 12.72 9.33
N ILE A 149 -7.82 11.86 9.62
CA ILE A 149 -7.84 10.50 9.07
C ILE A 149 -9.02 9.75 9.68
N ASP A 150 -9.89 9.22 8.81
CA ASP A 150 -11.05 8.42 9.16
C ASP A 150 -11.01 7.00 8.57
N ARG A 151 -10.05 6.72 7.65
CA ARG A 151 -9.93 5.40 7.01
C ARG A 151 -8.49 5.10 6.57
N ILE A 152 -8.14 3.83 6.56
CA ILE A 152 -6.96 3.28 5.89
C ILE A 152 -7.47 2.25 4.88
N ASP A 153 -7.12 2.45 3.60
CA ASP A 153 -7.37 1.50 2.52
C ASP A 153 -6.18 0.55 2.44
N LEU A 154 -6.43 -0.75 2.40
CA LEU A 154 -5.44 -1.82 2.32
C LEU A 154 -5.57 -2.55 1.00
N THR A 155 -4.42 -2.94 0.43
CA THR A 155 -4.33 -3.90 -0.67
C THR A 155 -3.48 -5.07 -0.20
N PHE A 156 -3.98 -6.29 -0.42
CA PHE A 156 -3.30 -7.53 -0.09
C PHE A 156 -2.63 -8.15 -1.31
N SER A 157 -1.76 -9.11 -1.09
CA SER A 157 -1.06 -9.87 -2.15
C SER A 157 -1.99 -10.73 -2.98
N GLU A 158 -3.17 -11.03 -2.45
CA GLU A 158 -4.16 -11.95 -3.02
C GLU A 158 -5.57 -11.67 -2.53
N ASP A 159 -6.57 -12.34 -3.14
CA ASP A 159 -7.96 -12.26 -2.76
C ASP A 159 -8.21 -12.86 -1.36
N LEU A 160 -9.06 -12.21 -0.60
CA LEU A 160 -9.40 -12.60 0.76
C LEU A 160 -10.72 -13.36 0.79
N ASP A 161 -10.86 -14.39 1.65
CA ASP A 161 -12.17 -15.00 1.97
C ASP A 161 -12.96 -14.09 2.92
N ASP A 162 -13.56 -13.06 2.38
CA ASP A 162 -14.27 -12.03 3.14
C ASP A 162 -15.79 -11.99 2.88
N SER A 163 -16.29 -12.73 1.89
CA SER A 163 -17.72 -12.78 1.54
C SER A 163 -18.61 -13.35 2.65
N GLY A 164 -18.05 -14.14 3.54
CA GLY A 164 -18.77 -14.76 4.67
C GLY A 164 -18.90 -13.88 5.91
N GLY A 165 -18.22 -12.75 5.98
CA GLY A 165 -18.20 -11.83 7.13
C GLY A 165 -17.63 -12.41 8.44
N SER A 166 -17.12 -13.64 8.41
CA SER A 166 -16.67 -14.38 9.60
C SER A 166 -15.26 -14.02 10.04
N ASN A 167 -14.40 -13.60 9.12
CA ASN A 167 -12.99 -13.36 9.36
C ASN A 167 -12.64 -11.88 9.53
N MET A 168 -13.58 -10.95 9.22
CA MET A 168 -13.33 -9.53 9.34
C MET A 168 -13.81 -8.97 10.67
N ASN A 169 -12.88 -8.74 11.58
CA ASN A 169 -13.16 -8.17 12.89
C ASN A 169 -12.26 -6.95 13.13
N ILE A 170 -12.79 -5.94 13.84
CA ILE A 170 -12.02 -4.78 14.29
C ILE A 170 -10.75 -5.18 15.09
N ASN A 171 -10.76 -6.36 15.74
CA ASN A 171 -9.62 -6.90 16.47
C ASN A 171 -8.59 -7.60 15.58
N SER A 172 -8.82 -7.69 14.27
CA SER A 172 -7.84 -8.24 13.32
C SER A 172 -6.66 -7.30 13.13
N PHE A 173 -6.88 -6.01 13.37
CA PHE A 173 -5.87 -4.97 13.16
C PHE A 173 -5.55 -4.21 14.44
N THR A 174 -4.30 -3.79 14.55
CA THR A 174 -3.85 -2.81 15.56
C THR A 174 -3.21 -1.63 14.86
N LEU A 175 -3.52 -0.43 15.34
CA LEU A 175 -2.99 0.82 14.80
C LEU A 175 -1.98 1.45 15.74
N GLY A 176 -0.90 1.99 15.19
CA GLY A 176 0.09 2.78 15.91
C GLY A 176 -0.42 4.17 16.30
N SER A 177 0.45 4.95 16.95
CA SER A 177 0.20 6.37 17.29
C SER A 177 -1.09 6.65 18.05
N SER A 178 -1.56 5.69 18.86
CA SER A 178 -2.79 5.79 19.65
C SER A 178 -4.07 6.00 18.83
N TYR A 179 -4.11 5.45 17.61
CA TYR A 179 -5.35 5.30 16.84
C TYR A 179 -6.06 4.01 17.23
N SER A 180 -7.35 3.95 16.95
CA SER A 180 -8.17 2.74 17.16
C SER A 180 -8.98 2.43 15.91
N VAL A 181 -9.16 1.13 15.65
CA VAL A 181 -10.02 0.65 14.57
C VAL A 181 -11.49 0.88 14.98
N ALA A 182 -12.24 1.55 14.11
CA ALA A 182 -13.67 1.80 14.28
C ALA A 182 -14.52 0.77 13.53
N SER A 183 -14.07 0.33 12.35
CA SER A 183 -14.75 -0.65 11.50
C SER A 183 -13.74 -1.35 10.59
N VAL A 184 -14.13 -2.52 10.08
CA VAL A 184 -13.47 -3.18 8.94
C VAL A 184 -14.56 -3.51 7.93
N THR A 185 -14.36 -3.15 6.68
CA THR A 185 -15.33 -3.38 5.59
C THR A 185 -14.61 -3.77 4.32
N THR A 186 -15.25 -4.59 3.51
CA THR A 186 -14.83 -4.89 2.14
C THR A 186 -15.52 -3.97 1.14
N ASP A 187 -15.01 -3.89 -0.07
CA ASP A 187 -15.63 -3.17 -1.19
C ASP A 187 -16.55 -4.10 -1.99
N THR A 188 -16.00 -5.19 -2.49
CA THR A 188 -16.67 -6.35 -3.06
C THR A 188 -16.19 -7.57 -2.28
N GLY A 189 -16.99 -8.61 -2.14
CA GLY A 189 -16.55 -9.82 -1.44
C GLY A 189 -15.53 -10.60 -2.27
N ASP A 190 -14.60 -11.26 -1.61
CA ASP A 190 -13.56 -12.08 -2.20
C ASP A 190 -12.71 -11.28 -3.21
N ASP A 191 -12.07 -10.20 -2.72
CA ASP A 191 -11.09 -9.39 -3.45
C ASP A 191 -9.88 -9.07 -2.56
N GLU A 192 -8.86 -8.45 -3.13
CA GLU A 192 -7.61 -8.08 -2.44
C GLU A 192 -7.72 -6.78 -1.62
N PHE A 193 -8.93 -6.20 -1.45
CA PHE A 193 -9.09 -4.89 -0.83
C PHE A 193 -9.85 -4.94 0.50
N LEU A 194 -9.31 -4.26 1.52
CA LEU A 194 -10.03 -3.96 2.76
C LEU A 194 -9.98 -2.47 3.11
N ARG A 195 -11.03 -2.01 3.80
CA ARG A 195 -11.13 -0.67 4.36
C ARG A 195 -11.20 -0.75 5.87
N VAL A 196 -10.19 -0.19 6.51
CA VAL A 196 -10.13 -0.07 7.96
C VAL A 196 -10.58 1.33 8.37
N GLY A 197 -11.80 1.44 8.89
CA GLY A 197 -12.30 2.69 9.47
C GLY A 197 -11.54 3.00 10.76
N VAL A 198 -11.16 4.27 10.90
CA VAL A 198 -10.34 4.77 12.02
C VAL A 198 -11.17 5.72 12.87
N THR A 199 -11.03 5.65 14.19
CA THR A 199 -11.62 6.64 15.07
C THR A 199 -10.84 7.95 14.96
N GLU A 200 -11.49 9.01 14.46
CA GLU A 200 -10.89 10.33 14.31
C GLU A 200 -10.37 10.89 15.64
N LYS A 201 -9.28 11.60 15.57
CA LYS A 201 -8.74 12.41 16.68
C LYS A 201 -9.46 13.76 16.79
N SER A 202 -9.23 14.46 17.91
CA SER A 202 -9.82 15.78 18.11
C SER A 202 -9.16 16.86 17.24
N ALA A 203 -7.85 16.75 17.00
CA ALA A 203 -7.07 17.67 16.16
C ALA A 203 -7.05 17.18 14.70
N VAL A 204 -6.78 18.10 13.76
CA VAL A 204 -6.44 17.75 12.37
C VAL A 204 -5.13 16.97 12.34
N ASP A 205 -5.05 15.98 11.48
CA ASP A 205 -3.93 15.04 11.40
C ASP A 205 -3.78 14.41 10.00
N SER A 206 -4.10 15.16 8.94
CA SER A 206 -4.09 14.68 7.56
C SER A 206 -2.72 14.15 7.10
N ASP A 207 -1.62 14.64 7.70
CA ASP A 207 -0.25 14.23 7.41
C ASP A 207 0.24 12.99 8.19
N VAL A 208 -0.60 12.41 9.06
CA VAL A 208 -0.21 11.29 9.91
C VAL A 208 -0.47 9.95 9.22
N THR A 209 0.53 9.08 9.22
CA THR A 209 0.44 7.73 8.67
C THR A 209 0.60 6.69 9.80
N PRO A 210 -0.46 6.40 10.57
CA PRO A 210 -0.38 5.45 11.66
C PRO A 210 -0.03 4.07 11.11
N THR A 211 0.97 3.41 11.69
CA THR A 211 1.29 2.02 11.31
C THR A 211 0.09 1.12 11.54
N ILE A 212 -0.08 0.11 10.69
CA ILE A 212 -1.09 -0.93 10.81
C ILE A 212 -0.41 -2.30 10.90
N ALA A 213 -0.85 -3.13 11.82
CA ALA A 213 -0.39 -4.51 11.96
C ALA A 213 -1.58 -5.45 11.96
N MET A 214 -1.41 -6.61 11.36
CA MET A 214 -2.40 -7.66 11.28
C MET A 214 -2.06 -8.79 12.27
N GLY A 215 -3.04 -9.19 13.10
CA GLY A 215 -2.88 -10.29 14.05
C GLY A 215 -2.94 -11.65 13.38
N ALA A 216 -2.19 -12.63 13.92
CA ALA A 216 -2.22 -14.00 13.42
C ALA A 216 -3.63 -14.60 13.41
N SER A 217 -3.92 -15.41 12.40
CA SER A 217 -5.17 -16.17 12.25
C SER A 217 -6.43 -15.30 12.27
N LYS A 218 -6.38 -14.14 11.60
CA LYS A 218 -7.49 -13.18 11.58
C LYS A 218 -8.03 -12.87 10.20
N ILE A 219 -7.20 -12.92 9.20
CA ILE A 219 -7.53 -12.72 7.80
C ILE A 219 -7.02 -13.94 7.05
N ALA A 220 -7.82 -14.49 6.18
CA ALA A 220 -7.51 -15.68 5.38
C ALA A 220 -7.89 -15.45 3.92
N ASP A 221 -7.25 -16.21 3.04
CA ASP A 221 -7.67 -16.46 1.66
C ASP A 221 -8.72 -17.59 1.58
N ALA A 222 -9.06 -18.01 0.36
CA ALA A 222 -10.00 -19.10 0.10
C ALA A 222 -9.49 -20.49 0.55
N ASP A 223 -8.17 -20.67 0.65
CA ASP A 223 -7.50 -21.90 1.08
C ASP A 223 -7.28 -21.96 2.60
N ASN A 224 -7.73 -20.93 3.33
CA ASN A 224 -7.58 -20.73 4.78
C ASN A 224 -6.13 -20.50 5.23
N ASN A 225 -5.26 -19.99 4.37
CA ASN A 225 -3.94 -19.54 4.75
C ASN A 225 -4.05 -18.22 5.51
N MET A 226 -3.34 -18.12 6.62
CA MET A 226 -3.45 -16.97 7.53
C MET A 226 -2.08 -16.56 8.03
N ALA A 227 -1.75 -15.28 7.91
CA ALA A 227 -0.50 -14.72 8.44
C ALA A 227 -0.74 -13.67 9.52
N ALA A 228 0.30 -13.47 10.33
CA ALA A 228 0.47 -12.24 11.08
C ALA A 228 1.42 -11.34 10.31
N GLN A 229 1.10 -10.07 10.20
CA GLN A 229 2.00 -9.10 9.62
C GLN A 229 2.41 -8.06 10.67
N SER A 230 3.70 -7.85 10.81
CA SER A 230 4.26 -6.78 11.62
C SER A 230 3.86 -5.42 11.05
N ALA A 231 4.13 -4.35 11.78
CA ALA A 231 3.67 -3.01 11.43
C ALA A 231 4.04 -2.60 10.00
N PHE A 232 3.03 -2.33 9.18
CA PHE A 232 3.12 -1.73 7.86
C PHE A 232 2.85 -0.22 7.98
N THR A 233 3.59 0.62 7.26
CA THR A 233 3.38 2.08 7.27
C THR A 233 2.61 2.49 6.03
N PRO A 234 1.38 2.99 6.16
CA PRO A 234 0.60 3.49 5.03
C PRO A 234 1.28 4.69 4.35
N SER A 235 1.05 4.85 3.06
CA SER A 235 1.30 6.11 2.37
C SER A 235 0.22 7.12 2.76
N ASP A 236 0.57 8.41 2.71
CA ASP A 236 -0.41 9.47 2.90
C ASP A 236 -1.30 9.62 1.67
N GLY A 237 -2.61 9.58 1.87
CA GLY A 237 -3.63 9.79 0.85
C GLY A 237 -4.71 10.78 1.28
N ALA A 238 -4.53 11.43 2.44
CA ALA A 238 -5.40 12.52 2.86
C ALA A 238 -4.91 13.85 2.25
N ALA A 239 -5.82 14.67 1.76
CA ALA A 239 -5.48 15.93 1.14
C ALA A 239 -5.35 17.05 2.16
N PRO A 240 -4.39 18.00 2.01
CA PRO A 240 -4.35 19.21 2.82
C PRO A 240 -5.67 19.98 2.73
N ILE A 241 -6.20 20.45 3.85
CA ILE A 241 -7.38 21.32 3.91
C ILE A 241 -7.03 22.66 4.53
N VAL A 242 -7.79 23.71 4.23
CA VAL A 242 -7.64 25.01 4.89
C VAL A 242 -8.27 24.97 6.28
N THR A 243 -7.49 25.28 7.31
CA THR A 243 -7.92 25.25 8.72
C THR A 243 -8.13 26.65 9.30
N ASN A 244 -7.43 27.66 8.77
CA ASN A 244 -7.50 29.04 9.28
C ASN A 244 -7.12 30.04 8.20
N VAL A 245 -7.72 31.25 8.25
CA VAL A 245 -7.29 32.41 7.47
C VAL A 245 -7.12 33.59 8.44
N ASN A 246 -5.93 34.15 8.50
CA ASN A 246 -5.57 35.19 9.47
C ASN A 246 -4.73 36.30 8.82
N SER A 247 -4.27 37.27 9.60
CA SER A 247 -3.29 38.28 9.26
C SER A 247 -2.36 38.51 10.45
N ASN A 248 -1.07 38.88 10.18
CA ASN A 248 -0.19 39.45 11.20
C ASN A 248 -0.26 40.97 11.21
N THR A 249 -0.97 41.57 10.24
CA THR A 249 -1.24 43.00 10.23
C THR A 249 -2.19 43.34 11.36
N ALA A 250 -1.83 44.25 12.23
CA ALA A 250 -2.63 44.60 13.41
C ALA A 250 -4.03 45.12 13.05
N ALA A 251 -5.01 44.93 13.95
CA ALA A 251 -6.34 45.53 13.77
C ALA A 251 -6.21 47.06 13.63
N GLY A 252 -6.95 47.66 12.68
CA GLY A 252 -6.85 49.07 12.40
C GLY A 252 -7.44 49.49 11.04
N ARG A 253 -7.28 50.81 10.71
CA ARG A 253 -7.67 51.38 9.42
C ARG A 253 -6.44 51.54 8.55
N TYR A 254 -6.57 51.13 7.30
CA TYR A 254 -5.51 51.13 6.29
C TYR A 254 -5.95 51.90 5.05
N GLU A 255 -5.02 52.70 4.51
CA GLU A 255 -5.26 53.62 3.42
C GLU A 255 -4.52 53.19 2.12
N ILE A 256 -4.72 53.94 1.03
CA ILE A 256 -4.08 53.66 -0.27
C ILE A 256 -2.58 53.49 -0.11
N GLY A 257 -2.04 52.35 -0.58
CA GLY A 257 -0.62 52.01 -0.55
C GLY A 257 -0.20 51.18 0.66
N ASP A 258 -1.02 51.09 1.71
CA ASP A 258 -0.74 50.19 2.82
C ASP A 258 -0.81 48.72 2.39
N VAL A 259 0.01 47.88 3.02
CA VAL A 259 0.10 46.46 2.71
C VAL A 259 -0.40 45.63 3.90
N ILE A 260 -1.35 44.74 3.63
CA ILE A 260 -1.92 43.77 4.56
C ILE A 260 -1.50 42.38 4.13
N ASP A 261 -0.85 41.62 5.02
CA ASP A 261 -0.58 40.22 4.80
C ASP A 261 -1.81 39.38 5.11
N VAL A 262 -2.24 38.50 4.19
CA VAL A 262 -3.27 37.50 4.43
C VAL A 262 -2.61 36.13 4.44
N LEU A 263 -2.81 35.39 5.52
CA LEU A 263 -2.20 34.09 5.80
C LEU A 263 -3.25 33.01 5.75
N ILE A 264 -3.05 32.03 4.87
CA ILE A 264 -3.91 30.84 4.77
C ILE A 264 -3.14 29.67 5.36
N THR A 265 -3.68 29.07 6.43
CA THR A 265 -3.09 27.90 7.12
C THR A 265 -3.78 26.64 6.63
N PHE A 266 -2.98 25.66 6.22
CA PHE A 266 -3.41 24.32 5.87
C PHE A 266 -3.23 23.35 7.03
N SER A 267 -3.88 22.19 6.97
CA SER A 267 -3.75 21.11 7.97
C SER A 267 -2.33 20.53 8.03
N GLU A 268 -1.55 20.73 6.97
CA GLU A 268 -0.21 20.18 6.80
C GLU A 268 0.66 21.05 5.89
N THR A 269 1.94 20.65 5.73
CA THR A 269 2.90 21.32 4.84
C THR A 269 2.52 21.14 3.37
N VAL A 270 2.53 22.25 2.61
CA VAL A 270 2.19 22.25 1.18
C VAL A 270 3.30 22.82 0.30
N ASP A 271 3.41 22.28 -0.90
CA ASP A 271 4.24 22.83 -1.98
C ASP A 271 3.37 23.57 -3.00
N VAL A 272 3.83 24.75 -3.39
CA VAL A 272 3.14 25.64 -4.33
C VAL A 272 3.93 25.76 -5.62
N THR A 273 3.25 25.62 -6.76
CA THR A 273 3.80 25.98 -8.07
C THR A 273 2.95 27.07 -8.71
N GLY A 274 3.56 27.90 -9.56
CA GLY A 274 2.87 29.01 -10.18
C GLY A 274 2.49 30.11 -9.19
N THR A 275 1.40 30.82 -9.47
CA THR A 275 0.96 31.97 -8.68
C THR A 275 -0.53 31.85 -8.36
N PRO A 276 -0.93 31.04 -7.37
CA PRO A 276 -2.29 31.00 -6.86
C PRO A 276 -2.77 32.40 -6.45
N GLN A 277 -4.06 32.63 -6.49
CA GLN A 277 -4.68 33.94 -6.24
C GLN A 277 -5.77 33.86 -5.18
N LEU A 278 -5.84 34.88 -4.33
CA LEU A 278 -6.92 35.06 -3.35
C LEU A 278 -7.75 36.27 -3.73
N THR A 279 -9.08 36.10 -3.84
CA THR A 279 -10.01 37.21 -4.08
C THR A 279 -10.54 37.74 -2.74
N LEU A 280 -10.27 39.04 -2.47
CA LEU A 280 -10.74 39.75 -1.28
C LEU A 280 -11.96 40.62 -1.64
N GLU A 281 -12.90 40.72 -0.69
CA GLU A 281 -14.06 41.59 -0.77
C GLU A 281 -13.65 43.01 -0.38
N THR A 282 -13.51 43.88 -1.32
CA THR A 282 -13.05 45.25 -1.16
C THR A 282 -14.02 46.32 -1.71
N GLY A 283 -15.31 46.00 -1.69
CA GLY A 283 -16.42 46.88 -2.03
C GLY A 283 -16.84 46.82 -3.50
N GLY A 284 -16.87 47.98 -4.19
CA GLY A 284 -17.37 48.03 -5.58
C GLY A 284 -16.51 47.29 -6.60
N SER A 285 -15.27 46.96 -6.26
CA SER A 285 -14.33 46.16 -7.05
C SER A 285 -13.55 45.25 -6.10
N ASP A 286 -13.56 43.97 -6.36
CA ASP A 286 -12.81 42.99 -5.56
C ASP A 286 -11.32 43.06 -5.88
N ALA A 287 -10.47 42.90 -4.84
CA ALA A 287 -9.04 42.75 -5.05
C ALA A 287 -8.67 41.28 -5.28
N VAL A 288 -7.91 41.02 -6.35
CA VAL A 288 -7.28 39.72 -6.62
C VAL A 288 -5.81 39.83 -6.26
N VAL A 289 -5.38 39.03 -5.28
CA VAL A 289 -4.07 39.08 -4.66
C VAL A 289 -3.27 37.84 -5.03
N ASP A 290 -2.08 38.02 -5.53
CA ASP A 290 -1.17 36.94 -5.90
C ASP A 290 -0.52 36.31 -4.68
N TYR A 291 -0.26 35.03 -4.75
CA TYR A 291 0.58 34.29 -3.80
C TYR A 291 1.96 34.87 -3.74
N THR A 292 2.47 35.16 -2.52
CA THR A 292 3.76 35.78 -2.29
C THR A 292 4.81 34.79 -1.78
N SER A 293 4.47 33.97 -0.77
CA SER A 293 5.45 33.07 -0.12
C SER A 293 4.77 32.02 0.73
N GLY A 294 5.57 31.06 1.25
CA GLY A 294 5.10 30.02 2.20
C GLY A 294 5.11 28.62 1.63
N THR A 295 5.58 28.37 0.39
CA THR A 295 5.81 27.00 -0.08
C THR A 295 6.75 26.26 0.87
N THR A 296 6.57 24.93 0.99
CA THR A 296 7.28 24.08 1.95
C THR A 296 6.94 24.35 3.43
N THR A 297 5.84 25.04 3.68
CA THR A 297 5.25 25.23 5.02
C THR A 297 3.74 24.99 4.99
N SER A 298 3.09 24.98 6.16
CA SER A 298 1.62 24.90 6.25
C SER A 298 0.93 26.26 6.08
N VAL A 299 1.66 27.38 5.93
CA VAL A 299 1.09 28.74 5.87
C VAL A 299 1.48 29.43 4.57
N LEU A 300 0.49 29.75 3.75
CA LEU A 300 0.67 30.52 2.52
C LEU A 300 0.34 31.99 2.76
N ARG A 301 1.16 32.88 2.21
CA ARG A 301 1.05 34.33 2.35
C ARG A 301 0.64 35.02 1.05
N PHE A 302 -0.28 35.97 1.18
CA PHE A 302 -0.77 36.86 0.11
C PHE A 302 -0.67 38.31 0.59
N ASP A 303 0.12 39.15 -0.08
CA ASP A 303 0.32 40.54 0.30
C ASP A 303 -0.63 41.45 -0.48
N TYR A 304 -1.70 41.90 0.18
CA TYR A 304 -2.69 42.80 -0.38
C TYR A 304 -2.26 44.28 -0.19
N THR A 305 -2.18 45.04 -1.29
CA THR A 305 -1.96 46.47 -1.25
C THR A 305 -3.30 47.18 -1.44
N VAL A 306 -3.63 48.11 -0.55
CA VAL A 306 -4.87 48.91 -0.63
C VAL A 306 -4.86 49.76 -1.89
N GLY A 307 -5.83 49.57 -2.77
CA GLY A 307 -5.99 50.33 -4.01
C GLY A 307 -6.99 51.45 -3.88
N SER A 308 -6.94 52.40 -4.85
CA SER A 308 -7.94 53.47 -4.95
C SER A 308 -9.35 52.90 -5.17
N GLY A 309 -10.33 53.34 -4.38
CA GLY A 309 -11.70 52.89 -4.44
C GLY A 309 -11.99 51.60 -3.68
N HIS A 310 -10.98 50.96 -3.08
CA HIS A 310 -11.21 49.82 -2.20
C HIS A 310 -11.82 50.29 -0.88
N ALA A 311 -12.82 49.58 -0.36
CA ALA A 311 -13.49 49.88 0.89
C ALA A 311 -14.00 48.61 1.57
N SER A 312 -13.68 48.47 2.84
CA SER A 312 -14.25 47.40 3.68
C SER A 312 -14.26 47.83 5.12
N ASN A 313 -15.39 47.65 5.80
CA ASN A 313 -15.47 47.88 7.26
C ASN A 313 -14.84 46.75 8.07
N ASP A 314 -14.59 45.60 7.43
CA ASP A 314 -14.01 44.42 8.00
C ASP A 314 -13.53 43.54 6.84
N LEU A 315 -12.19 43.57 6.59
CA LEU A 315 -11.60 42.86 5.43
C LEU A 315 -11.82 41.37 5.51
N ARG A 316 -12.32 40.81 4.42
CA ARG A 316 -12.54 39.39 4.26
C ARG A 316 -12.31 38.95 2.81
N TYR A 317 -12.13 37.66 2.60
CA TYR A 317 -12.22 37.11 1.24
C TYR A 317 -13.69 37.00 0.82
N LYS A 318 -13.91 36.99 -0.49
CA LYS A 318 -15.26 37.11 -1.10
C LYS A 318 -16.17 35.91 -0.76
N ALA A 319 -15.66 34.70 -0.86
CA ALA A 319 -16.42 33.47 -0.65
C ALA A 319 -15.48 32.30 -0.28
N THR A 320 -16.06 31.14 0.07
CA THR A 320 -15.29 29.93 0.40
C THR A 320 -14.43 29.40 -0.77
N ASN A 321 -14.73 29.76 -2.00
CA ASN A 321 -13.97 29.39 -3.19
C ASN A 321 -13.04 30.50 -3.72
N SER A 322 -12.71 31.47 -2.90
CA SER A 322 -11.88 32.62 -3.29
C SER A 322 -10.41 32.29 -3.52
N LEU A 323 -9.91 31.13 -3.09
CA LEU A 323 -8.55 30.66 -3.36
C LEU A 323 -8.50 29.91 -4.69
N ALA A 324 -7.98 30.55 -5.74
CA ALA A 324 -7.84 29.99 -7.09
C ALA A 324 -6.40 29.56 -7.38
N LEU A 325 -6.21 28.49 -8.16
CA LEU A 325 -4.85 28.02 -8.54
C LEU A 325 -4.19 28.91 -9.60
N ASN A 326 -4.94 29.60 -10.41
CA ASN A 326 -4.43 30.43 -11.51
C ASN A 326 -3.33 29.69 -12.33
N SER A 327 -3.65 28.50 -12.81
CA SER A 327 -2.75 27.56 -13.51
C SER A 327 -1.57 27.02 -12.67
N GLY A 328 -1.49 27.34 -11.37
CA GLY A 328 -0.53 26.75 -10.42
C GLY A 328 -1.05 25.47 -9.76
N THR A 329 -0.34 25.01 -8.74
CA THR A 329 -0.75 23.89 -7.88
C THR A 329 -0.51 24.20 -6.42
N ILE A 330 -1.32 23.61 -5.54
CA ILE A 330 -1.08 23.50 -4.09
C ILE A 330 -1.26 22.04 -3.75
N LYS A 331 -0.21 21.38 -3.28
CA LYS A 331 -0.18 19.94 -2.97
C LYS A 331 0.59 19.70 -1.69
N ASP A 332 0.32 18.58 -1.03
CA ASP A 332 1.18 18.11 0.06
C ASP A 332 2.57 17.68 -0.44
N ARG A 333 3.40 17.23 0.49
CA ARG A 333 4.76 16.74 0.24
C ARG A 333 4.87 15.23 0.34
N SER A 334 3.75 14.52 0.42
CA SER A 334 3.74 13.07 0.40
C SER A 334 4.18 12.52 -0.96
N SER A 335 4.53 11.23 -1.01
CA SER A 335 4.84 10.55 -2.27
C SER A 335 3.67 10.59 -3.28
N ASN A 336 2.44 10.71 -2.79
CA ASN A 336 1.23 10.77 -3.61
C ASN A 336 0.94 12.18 -4.12
N ALA A 337 1.57 13.21 -3.55
CA ALA A 337 1.41 14.62 -3.90
C ALA A 337 -0.07 15.02 -4.01
N ASN A 338 -0.84 14.77 -2.92
CA ASN A 338 -2.28 14.99 -2.85
C ASN A 338 -2.61 16.47 -3.07
N VAL A 339 -3.60 16.74 -3.91
CA VAL A 339 -4.01 18.12 -4.22
C VAL A 339 -4.81 18.70 -3.07
N ALA A 340 -4.40 19.87 -2.57
CA ALA A 340 -5.07 20.54 -1.46
C ALA A 340 -6.53 20.90 -1.76
N THR A 341 -7.40 20.64 -0.80
CA THR A 341 -8.77 21.18 -0.77
C THR A 341 -8.70 22.67 -0.43
N ARG A 342 -9.11 23.51 -1.37
CA ARG A 342 -8.98 24.98 -1.29
C ARG A 342 -10.24 25.70 -0.76
N THR A 343 -11.15 24.96 -0.20
CA THR A 343 -12.37 25.52 0.41
C THR A 343 -11.98 26.29 1.66
N LEU A 344 -12.09 27.61 1.61
CA LEU A 344 -11.84 28.49 2.75
C LEU A 344 -12.97 28.35 3.79
N VAL A 345 -12.67 28.69 5.03
CA VAL A 345 -13.70 28.83 6.07
C VAL A 345 -14.75 29.84 5.62
N ALA A 346 -16.02 29.64 5.98
CA ALA A 346 -17.07 30.58 5.59
C ALA A 346 -16.77 32.01 6.09
N PRO A 347 -16.86 33.06 5.27
CA PRO A 347 -16.58 34.42 5.70
C PRO A 347 -17.40 34.81 6.94
N GLY A 348 -16.74 35.33 7.98
CA GLY A 348 -17.34 35.68 9.28
C GLY A 348 -17.50 34.53 10.28
N ALA A 349 -17.22 33.28 9.89
CA ALA A 349 -17.17 32.16 10.83
C ALA A 349 -15.83 32.14 11.56
N THR A 350 -15.77 31.44 12.71
CA THR A 350 -14.53 31.21 13.47
C THR A 350 -13.43 30.69 12.53
N ASN A 351 -12.20 31.19 12.67
CA ASN A 351 -11.05 30.92 11.80
C ASN A 351 -11.12 31.55 10.40
N SER A 352 -12.08 32.45 10.12
CA SER A 352 -12.04 33.29 8.90
C SER A 352 -11.29 34.60 9.17
N LEU A 353 -10.78 35.25 8.12
CA LEU A 353 -10.00 36.49 8.24
C LEU A 353 -10.72 37.57 9.05
N GLY A 354 -11.97 37.92 8.72
CA GLY A 354 -12.71 38.96 9.43
C GLY A 354 -13.17 38.55 10.85
N ALA A 355 -13.16 37.25 11.19
CA ALA A 355 -13.40 36.83 12.57
C ALA A 355 -12.14 36.84 13.43
N ASN A 356 -10.95 36.76 12.80
CA ASN A 356 -9.68 36.75 13.48
C ASN A 356 -9.09 38.17 13.63
N GLU A 357 -9.28 39.05 12.62
CA GLU A 357 -8.66 40.39 12.59
C GLU A 357 -9.67 41.47 12.14
N ALA A 358 -9.74 42.55 12.91
CA ALA A 358 -10.59 43.70 12.59
C ALA A 358 -9.80 44.72 11.73
N ILE A 359 -9.79 44.50 10.41
CA ILE A 359 -9.05 45.33 9.43
C ILE A 359 -10.03 46.16 8.62
N ILE A 360 -9.95 47.47 8.69
CA ILE A 360 -10.78 48.44 7.95
C ILE A 360 -9.98 48.94 6.76
N ILE A 361 -10.56 48.89 5.57
CA ILE A 361 -9.97 49.41 4.33
C ILE A 361 -10.65 50.70 3.94
N ASP A 362 -9.83 51.74 3.72
CA ASP A 362 -10.28 53.03 3.18
C ASP A 362 -9.38 53.49 2.04
N GLY A 363 -9.73 53.07 0.85
CA GLY A 363 -9.08 53.51 -0.39
C GLY A 363 -9.73 54.77 -0.99
N SER A 364 -10.39 55.62 -0.21
CA SER A 364 -10.94 56.88 -0.70
C SER A 364 -9.81 57.84 -1.08
N VAL A 365 -9.95 58.45 -2.25
CA VAL A 365 -9.06 59.56 -2.66
C VAL A 365 -9.57 60.83 -2.00
N PRO A 366 -8.69 61.63 -1.33
CA PRO A 366 -9.10 62.85 -0.69
C PRO A 366 -9.64 63.90 -1.68
#